data_6e46ffa0b08e13f09378566a0d2a2661
#
_entry.id   6e46ffa0b08e13f09378566a0d2a2661
#
_cell.length_a   1.000
_cell.length_b   1.000
_cell.length_c   1.000
_cell.angle_alpha   90.00
_cell.angle_beta   90.00
_cell.angle_gamma   90.00
#
_symmetry.space_group_name_H-M   'P 1'
#
loop_
_entity.id
_entity.type
_entity.pdbx_description
1 polymer ?
#
loop_
_entity_poly.entity_id
_entity_poly.type
_entity_poly.pdbx_seq_one_letter_code
_entity_poly.pdbx_strand_id
1 'polypeptide(L)'
;MAYNNKDNLYSVLVKISIILTILFSGWLVWEHVSNRPLGTNEYSAANKAFKDSNYELAYKYYKNAYKVNPNDVYVIEGIARSLMELKNYNEAISYFILAIESQPNFAPAHANLGVLYDRMGDHEKAIELYSEALRLDSDLEKGMHWIDRLLYNVQEVPPTVKDRLKYLQNQYLLNENERILSVPEVDDKQLNYEK
;
A
#
# COMPACT_ATOMS: atom_id res chain seq x y z
N MET A 1 -21.61 -7.35 63.71
CA MET A 1 -22.29 -7.84 62.47
C MET A 1 -22.29 -6.87 61.29
N ALA A 2 -21.74 -5.66 61.39
CA ALA A 2 -21.73 -4.68 60.30
C ALA A 2 -20.54 -4.81 59.28
N TYR A 3 -19.48 -5.54 59.65
CA TYR A 3 -18.27 -5.67 58.80
C TYR A 3 -18.47 -6.59 57.59
N ASN A 4 -19.27 -7.63 57.72
CA ASN A 4 -19.48 -8.64 56.65
C ASN A 4 -20.36 -8.14 55.49
N ASN A 5 -21.06 -7.00 55.63
CA ASN A 5 -21.96 -6.49 54.59
C ASN A 5 -21.22 -5.59 53.58
N LYS A 6 -20.10 -4.93 53.97
CA LYS A 6 -19.31 -4.09 53.08
C LYS A 6 -18.46 -4.92 52.10
N ASP A 7 -17.91 -6.06 52.56
CA ASP A 7 -17.09 -6.94 51.70
C ASP A 7 -17.94 -7.64 50.63
N ASN A 8 -19.19 -8.00 51.01
CA ASN A 8 -20.15 -8.52 50.01
C ASN A 8 -20.57 -7.48 48.97
N LEU A 9 -20.82 -6.23 49.39
CA LEU A 9 -21.19 -5.15 48.49
C LEU A 9 -20.03 -4.83 47.54
N TYR A 10 -18.81 -4.74 48.04
CA TYR A 10 -17.62 -4.52 47.20
C TYR A 10 -17.41 -5.65 46.16
N SER A 11 -17.53 -6.90 46.61
CA SER A 11 -17.43 -8.08 45.68
C SER A 11 -18.50 -8.04 44.58
N VAL A 12 -19.73 -7.65 44.90
CA VAL A 12 -20.81 -7.51 43.90
C VAL A 12 -20.51 -6.38 42.94
N LEU A 13 -20.06 -5.22 43.41
CA LEU A 13 -19.72 -4.06 42.55
C LEU A 13 -18.55 -4.40 41.62
N VAL A 14 -17.53 -5.10 42.06
CA VAL A 14 -16.42 -5.57 41.25
C VAL A 14 -16.91 -6.51 40.15
N LYS A 15 -17.78 -7.47 40.45
CA LYS A 15 -18.37 -8.38 39.45
C LYS A 15 -19.20 -7.63 38.42
N ILE A 16 -20.01 -6.67 38.81
CA ILE A 16 -20.79 -5.81 37.93
C ILE A 16 -19.88 -5.00 37.04
N SER A 17 -18.82 -4.39 37.57
CA SER A 17 -17.85 -3.62 36.80
C SER A 17 -17.17 -4.48 35.73
N ILE A 18 -16.75 -5.71 36.07
CA ILE A 18 -16.14 -6.64 35.10
C ILE A 18 -17.13 -6.99 33.97
N ILE A 19 -18.38 -7.29 34.33
CA ILE A 19 -19.42 -7.61 33.32
C ILE A 19 -19.66 -6.42 32.38
N LEU A 20 -19.81 -5.21 32.97
CA LEU A 20 -20.01 -4.00 32.18
C LEU A 20 -18.80 -3.73 31.25
N THR A 21 -17.58 -3.95 31.71
CA THR A 21 -16.38 -3.81 30.89
C THR A 21 -16.38 -4.78 29.71
N ILE A 22 -16.74 -6.06 29.96
CA ILE A 22 -16.84 -7.08 28.91
C ILE A 22 -17.92 -6.71 27.89
N LEU A 23 -19.10 -6.29 28.35
CA LEU A 23 -20.21 -5.88 27.48
C LEU A 23 -19.84 -4.65 26.62
N PHE A 24 -19.20 -3.66 27.26
CA PHE A 24 -18.76 -2.45 26.56
C PHE A 24 -17.67 -2.76 25.53
N SER A 25 -16.69 -3.60 25.88
CA SER A 25 -15.66 -4.05 24.95
C SER A 25 -16.27 -4.85 23.78
N GLY A 26 -17.23 -5.74 24.07
CA GLY A 26 -17.95 -6.49 23.07
C GLY A 26 -18.76 -5.58 22.12
N TRP A 27 -19.41 -4.55 22.68
CA TRP A 27 -20.12 -3.55 21.89
C TRP A 27 -19.18 -2.72 20.99
N LEU A 28 -18.02 -2.29 21.49
CA LEU A 28 -17.02 -1.59 20.68
C LEU A 28 -16.51 -2.45 19.51
N VAL A 29 -16.24 -3.73 19.77
CA VAL A 29 -15.83 -4.67 18.71
C VAL A 29 -16.96 -4.85 17.71
N TRP A 30 -18.20 -5.03 18.17
CA TRP A 30 -19.37 -5.15 17.30
C TRP A 30 -19.56 -3.90 16.43
N GLU A 31 -19.49 -2.71 17.00
CA GLU A 31 -19.61 -1.45 16.28
C GLU A 31 -18.51 -1.29 15.22
N HIS A 32 -17.27 -1.62 15.58
CA HIS A 32 -16.14 -1.58 14.67
C HIS A 32 -16.31 -2.55 13.48
N VAL A 33 -16.83 -3.76 13.73
CA VAL A 33 -17.05 -4.79 12.70
C VAL A 33 -18.27 -4.45 11.83
N SER A 34 -19.37 -3.97 12.47
CA SER A 34 -20.63 -3.69 11.77
C SER A 34 -20.56 -2.45 10.89
N ASN A 35 -19.74 -1.46 11.27
CA ASN A 35 -19.60 -0.19 10.55
C ASN A 35 -18.46 -0.18 9.53
N ARG A 36 -17.88 -1.36 9.21
CA ARG A 36 -16.88 -1.43 8.13
C ARG A 36 -17.50 -1.07 6.80
N PRO A 37 -16.91 -0.15 6.02
CA PRO A 37 -17.39 0.13 4.67
C PRO A 37 -17.45 -1.16 3.83
N LEU A 38 -18.46 -1.26 2.98
CA LEU A 38 -18.59 -2.37 2.03
C LEU A 38 -17.32 -2.44 1.17
N GLY A 39 -16.78 -3.65 0.98
CA GLY A 39 -15.54 -3.86 0.20
C GLY A 39 -14.25 -3.86 1.02
N THR A 40 -14.27 -3.48 2.29
CA THR A 40 -13.05 -3.44 3.14
C THR A 40 -12.45 -4.82 3.36
N ASN A 41 -13.28 -5.86 3.42
CA ASN A 41 -12.79 -7.24 3.60
C ASN A 41 -12.07 -7.73 2.35
N GLU A 42 -12.63 -7.47 1.17
CA GLU A 42 -12.04 -7.80 -0.13
C GLU A 42 -10.74 -7.02 -0.36
N TYR A 43 -10.72 -5.73 -0.05
CA TYR A 43 -9.51 -4.90 -0.12
C TYR A 43 -8.40 -5.42 0.82
N SER A 44 -8.75 -5.73 2.07
CA SER A 44 -7.79 -6.29 3.04
C SER A 44 -7.26 -7.66 2.60
N ALA A 45 -8.13 -8.52 2.06
CA ALA A 45 -7.73 -9.82 1.51
C ALA A 45 -6.83 -9.66 0.27
N ALA A 46 -7.12 -8.65 -0.57
CA ALA A 46 -6.30 -8.31 -1.73
C ALA A 46 -4.90 -7.87 -1.32
N ASN A 47 -4.78 -6.95 -0.37
CA ASN A 47 -3.50 -6.49 0.16
C ASN A 47 -2.69 -7.65 0.75
N LYS A 48 -3.35 -8.55 1.49
CA LYS A 48 -2.67 -9.74 2.01
C LYS A 48 -2.16 -10.64 0.89
N ALA A 49 -2.99 -10.96 -0.10
CA ALA A 49 -2.60 -11.78 -1.23
C ALA A 49 -1.45 -11.14 -2.03
N PHE A 50 -1.47 -9.82 -2.19
CA PHE A 50 -0.38 -9.07 -2.84
C PHE A 50 0.94 -9.20 -2.08
N LYS A 51 0.92 -9.01 -0.76
CA LYS A 51 2.10 -9.19 0.12
C LYS A 51 2.64 -10.62 0.10
N ASP A 52 1.76 -11.59 -0.05
CA ASP A 52 2.11 -13.01 -0.21
C ASP A 52 2.57 -13.34 -1.65
N SER A 53 2.77 -12.32 -2.52
CA SER A 53 3.15 -12.44 -3.93
C SER A 53 2.17 -13.28 -4.78
N ASN A 54 0.93 -13.46 -4.30
CA ASN A 54 -0.14 -14.12 -5.06
C ASN A 54 -0.95 -13.07 -5.83
N TYR A 55 -0.37 -12.60 -6.93
CA TYR A 55 -0.88 -11.45 -7.68
C TYR A 55 -2.19 -11.74 -8.41
N GLU A 56 -2.43 -12.98 -8.86
CA GLU A 56 -3.70 -13.40 -9.45
C GLU A 56 -4.83 -13.31 -8.42
N LEU A 57 -4.58 -13.79 -7.21
CA LEU A 57 -5.56 -13.75 -6.12
C LEU A 57 -5.79 -12.31 -5.65
N ALA A 58 -4.73 -11.50 -5.56
CA ALA A 58 -4.82 -10.09 -5.25
C ALA A 58 -5.68 -9.35 -6.28
N TYR A 59 -5.41 -9.53 -7.57
CA TYR A 59 -6.21 -8.96 -8.65
C TYR A 59 -7.69 -9.33 -8.53
N LYS A 60 -7.99 -10.61 -8.27
CA LYS A 60 -9.37 -11.07 -8.11
C LYS A 60 -10.08 -10.37 -6.94
N TYR A 61 -9.43 -10.25 -5.80
CA TYR A 61 -10.00 -9.58 -4.63
C TYR A 61 -10.15 -8.07 -4.84
N TYR A 62 -9.16 -7.38 -5.44
CA TYR A 62 -9.29 -5.97 -5.79
C TYR A 62 -10.43 -5.74 -6.79
N LYS A 63 -10.60 -6.63 -7.80
CA LYS A 63 -11.76 -6.55 -8.74
C LYS A 63 -13.09 -6.74 -8.04
N ASN A 64 -13.17 -7.55 -6.99
CA ASN A 64 -14.38 -7.68 -6.19
C ASN A 64 -14.63 -6.42 -5.34
N ALA A 65 -13.60 -5.87 -4.71
CA ALA A 65 -13.69 -4.59 -4.00
C ALA A 65 -14.14 -3.45 -4.95
N TYR A 66 -13.60 -3.41 -6.16
CA TYR A 66 -13.96 -2.43 -7.20
C TYR A 66 -15.44 -2.48 -7.59
N LYS A 67 -16.05 -3.68 -7.65
CA LYS A 67 -17.49 -3.82 -7.92
C LYS A 67 -18.37 -3.17 -6.84
N VAL A 68 -17.86 -3.14 -5.61
CA VAL A 68 -18.57 -2.55 -4.47
C VAL A 68 -18.35 -1.05 -4.39
N ASN A 69 -17.12 -0.60 -4.61
CA ASN A 69 -16.75 0.83 -4.60
C ASN A 69 -15.81 1.15 -5.77
N PRO A 70 -16.36 1.46 -6.95
CA PRO A 70 -15.56 1.72 -8.15
C PRO A 70 -14.77 3.04 -8.13
N ASN A 71 -15.05 3.92 -7.16
CA ASN A 71 -14.37 5.20 -7.02
C ASN A 71 -13.25 5.19 -5.97
N ASP A 72 -12.97 4.04 -5.36
CA ASP A 72 -11.91 3.92 -4.37
C ASP A 72 -10.54 3.86 -5.08
N VAL A 73 -9.78 4.94 -4.95
CA VAL A 73 -8.47 5.08 -5.59
C VAL A 73 -7.47 4.01 -5.15
N TYR A 74 -7.55 3.56 -3.90
CA TYR A 74 -6.67 2.50 -3.38
C TYR A 74 -6.98 1.15 -4.02
N VAL A 75 -8.26 0.89 -4.29
CA VAL A 75 -8.69 -0.34 -4.99
C VAL A 75 -8.25 -0.29 -6.45
N ILE A 76 -8.45 0.85 -7.13
CA ILE A 76 -8.06 1.06 -8.53
C ILE A 76 -6.54 0.85 -8.68
N GLU A 77 -5.77 1.47 -7.80
CA GLU A 77 -4.31 1.38 -7.79
C GLU A 77 -3.85 -0.05 -7.46
N GLY A 78 -4.51 -0.75 -6.53
CA GLY A 78 -4.23 -2.14 -6.21
C GLY A 78 -4.46 -3.10 -7.40
N ILE A 79 -5.48 -2.84 -8.23
CA ILE A 79 -5.68 -3.56 -9.49
C ILE A 79 -4.49 -3.33 -10.42
N ALA A 80 -4.08 -2.06 -10.59
CA ALA A 80 -2.98 -1.69 -11.47
C ALA A 80 -1.67 -2.35 -11.05
N ARG A 81 -1.33 -2.34 -9.76
CA ARG A 81 -0.14 -3.02 -9.23
C ARG A 81 -0.18 -4.52 -9.48
N SER A 82 -1.33 -5.16 -9.21
CA SER A 82 -1.48 -6.59 -9.46
C SER A 82 -1.25 -6.94 -10.93
N LEU A 83 -1.82 -6.15 -11.85
CA LEU A 83 -1.63 -6.31 -13.30
C LEU A 83 -0.17 -6.08 -13.72
N MET A 84 0.51 -5.12 -13.11
CA MET A 84 1.92 -4.85 -13.36
C MET A 84 2.79 -6.06 -12.99
N GLU A 85 2.56 -6.65 -11.82
CA GLU A 85 3.30 -7.85 -11.39
C GLU A 85 2.96 -9.09 -12.24
N LEU A 86 1.72 -9.16 -12.77
CA LEU A 86 1.30 -10.18 -13.75
C LEU A 86 1.82 -9.90 -15.17
N LYS A 87 2.60 -8.83 -15.38
CA LYS A 87 3.14 -8.38 -16.67
C LYS A 87 2.08 -7.97 -17.71
N ASN A 88 0.86 -7.70 -17.26
CA ASN A 88 -0.22 -7.16 -18.09
C ASN A 88 -0.12 -5.63 -18.17
N TYR A 89 0.98 -5.14 -18.73
CA TYR A 89 1.42 -3.74 -18.64
C TYR A 89 0.42 -2.75 -19.25
N ASN A 90 -0.18 -3.06 -20.40
CA ASN A 90 -1.13 -2.15 -21.05
C ASN A 90 -2.38 -1.92 -20.18
N GLU A 91 -2.88 -2.97 -19.55
CA GLU A 91 -4.04 -2.86 -18.67
C GLU A 91 -3.66 -2.16 -17.36
N ALA A 92 -2.48 -2.45 -16.82
CA ALA A 92 -1.94 -1.78 -15.63
C ALA A 92 -1.84 -0.26 -15.85
N ILE A 93 -1.30 0.19 -17.00
CA ILE A 93 -1.22 1.62 -17.37
C ILE A 93 -2.61 2.24 -17.32
N SER A 94 -3.62 1.58 -17.91
CA SER A 94 -5.00 2.10 -17.93
C SER A 94 -5.58 2.30 -16.53
N TYR A 95 -5.33 1.37 -15.60
CA TYR A 95 -5.78 1.49 -14.22
C TYR A 95 -4.98 2.52 -13.42
N PHE A 96 -3.67 2.66 -13.65
CA PHE A 96 -2.90 3.73 -13.02
C PHE A 96 -3.36 5.12 -13.50
N ILE A 97 -3.63 5.28 -14.79
CA ILE A 97 -4.18 6.53 -15.33
C ILE A 97 -5.55 6.81 -14.70
N LEU A 98 -6.43 5.81 -14.60
CA LEU A 98 -7.73 5.95 -13.94
C LEU A 98 -7.59 6.37 -12.47
N ALA A 99 -6.61 5.84 -11.74
CA ALA A 99 -6.33 6.25 -10.37
C ALA A 99 -5.90 7.73 -10.29
N ILE A 100 -5.02 8.16 -11.21
CA ILE A 100 -4.56 9.56 -11.30
C ILE A 100 -5.70 10.50 -11.70
N GLU A 101 -6.54 10.11 -12.65
CA GLU A 101 -7.71 10.89 -13.05
C GLU A 101 -8.73 11.02 -11.91
N SER A 102 -8.93 9.93 -11.14
CA SER A 102 -9.82 9.92 -9.98
C SER A 102 -9.28 10.79 -8.84
N GLN A 103 -7.98 10.76 -8.60
CA GLN A 103 -7.33 11.54 -7.56
C GLN A 103 -5.93 12.01 -8.02
N PRO A 104 -5.82 13.20 -8.66
CA PRO A 104 -4.56 13.67 -9.26
C PRO A 104 -3.38 13.83 -8.30
N ASN A 105 -3.63 14.02 -7.01
CA ASN A 105 -2.60 14.14 -5.98
C ASN A 105 -2.30 12.83 -5.24
N PHE A 106 -2.73 11.69 -5.78
CA PHE A 106 -2.42 10.38 -5.21
C PHE A 106 -1.02 9.91 -5.63
N ALA A 107 -0.02 10.32 -4.88
CA ALA A 107 1.40 10.09 -5.17
C ALA A 107 1.78 8.62 -5.47
N PRO A 108 1.23 7.59 -4.78
CA PRO A 108 1.53 6.20 -5.09
C PRO A 108 1.22 5.80 -6.54
N ALA A 109 0.12 6.30 -7.13
CA ALA A 109 -0.22 5.97 -8.52
C ALA A 109 0.82 6.54 -9.50
N HIS A 110 1.30 7.76 -9.27
CA HIS A 110 2.38 8.35 -10.08
C HIS A 110 3.68 7.55 -9.91
N ALA A 111 4.05 7.20 -8.68
CA ALA A 111 5.28 6.44 -8.41
C ALA A 111 5.24 5.06 -9.10
N ASN A 112 4.15 4.32 -8.93
CA ASN A 112 4.02 2.97 -9.48
C ASN A 112 3.89 2.96 -11.01
N LEU A 113 3.23 3.97 -11.60
CA LEU A 113 3.22 4.15 -13.05
C LEU A 113 4.64 4.49 -13.56
N GLY A 114 5.40 5.27 -12.81
CA GLY A 114 6.82 5.51 -13.08
C GLY A 114 7.64 4.22 -13.07
N VAL A 115 7.44 3.36 -12.05
CA VAL A 115 8.08 2.02 -12.00
C VAL A 115 7.72 1.18 -13.22
N LEU A 116 6.45 1.23 -13.64
CA LEU A 116 6.00 0.46 -14.80
C LEU A 116 6.67 0.95 -16.10
N TYR A 117 6.72 2.27 -16.35
CA TYR A 117 7.40 2.80 -17.52
C TYR A 117 8.90 2.54 -17.49
N ASP A 118 9.52 2.60 -16.32
CA ASP A 118 10.93 2.26 -16.13
C ASP A 118 11.22 0.80 -16.51
N ARG A 119 10.39 -0.15 -16.01
CA ARG A 119 10.46 -1.57 -16.40
C ARG A 119 10.22 -1.82 -17.89
N MET A 120 9.46 -0.95 -18.55
CA MET A 120 9.21 -1.00 -19.99
C MET A 120 10.31 -0.33 -20.83
N GLY A 121 11.27 0.34 -20.20
CA GLY A 121 12.35 1.07 -20.86
C GLY A 121 12.00 2.49 -21.30
N ASP A 122 10.81 2.99 -20.97
CA ASP A 122 10.41 4.40 -21.21
C ASP A 122 10.87 5.27 -20.03
N HIS A 123 12.17 5.44 -19.94
CA HIS A 123 12.81 6.11 -18.79
C HIS A 123 12.50 7.61 -18.73
N GLU A 124 12.16 8.25 -19.84
CA GLU A 124 11.76 9.66 -19.85
C GLU A 124 10.44 9.86 -19.10
N LYS A 125 9.43 9.05 -19.43
CA LYS A 125 8.17 9.07 -18.68
C LYS A 125 8.34 8.65 -17.21
N ALA A 126 9.22 7.70 -16.95
CA ALA A 126 9.53 7.30 -15.58
C ALA A 126 10.08 8.49 -14.78
N ILE A 127 11.02 9.27 -15.33
CA ILE A 127 11.59 10.48 -14.70
C ILE A 127 10.49 11.51 -14.39
N GLU A 128 9.59 11.78 -15.34
CA GLU A 128 8.48 12.72 -15.15
C GLU A 128 7.57 12.27 -14.00
N LEU A 129 7.16 11.00 -14.00
CA LEU A 129 6.25 10.44 -13.02
C LEU A 129 6.88 10.34 -11.62
N TYR A 130 8.14 9.95 -11.52
CA TYR A 130 8.87 9.95 -10.26
C TYR A 130 9.02 11.36 -9.68
N SER A 131 9.31 12.34 -10.54
CA SER A 131 9.41 13.74 -10.13
C SER A 131 8.08 14.26 -9.60
N GLU A 132 6.97 13.92 -10.25
CA GLU A 132 5.63 14.30 -9.80
C GLU A 132 5.25 13.59 -8.50
N ALA A 133 5.52 12.30 -8.37
CA ALA A 133 5.27 11.54 -7.15
C ALA A 133 5.97 12.17 -5.93
N LEU A 134 7.25 12.51 -6.07
CA LEU A 134 8.03 13.16 -4.99
C LEU A 134 7.57 14.59 -4.69
N ARG A 135 7.06 15.30 -5.70
CA ARG A 135 6.45 16.63 -5.52
C ARG A 135 5.16 16.54 -4.70
N LEU A 136 4.37 15.48 -4.92
CA LEU A 136 3.09 15.25 -4.24
C LEU A 136 3.28 14.68 -2.82
N ASP A 137 4.25 13.80 -2.64
CA ASP A 137 4.56 13.19 -1.34
C ASP A 137 6.06 12.96 -1.16
N SER A 138 6.71 13.84 -0.40
CA SER A 138 8.14 13.74 -0.11
C SER A 138 8.49 12.52 0.77
N ASP A 139 7.52 11.89 1.44
CA ASP A 139 7.76 10.73 2.28
C ASP A 139 8.16 9.49 1.45
N LEU A 140 7.87 9.49 0.14
CA LEU A 140 8.37 8.48 -0.81
C LEU A 140 9.91 8.44 -0.93
N GLU A 141 10.60 9.48 -0.44
CA GLU A 141 12.06 9.49 -0.34
C GLU A 141 12.60 8.56 0.77
N LYS A 142 11.80 8.31 1.82
CA LYS A 142 12.27 7.64 3.06
C LYS A 142 12.47 6.15 2.90
N GLY A 143 11.90 5.54 1.87
CA GLY A 143 11.95 4.10 1.66
C GLY A 143 11.23 3.30 2.74
N MET A 144 11.48 2.00 2.75
CA MET A 144 10.83 1.07 3.70
C MET A 144 11.30 1.35 5.13
N HIS A 145 10.33 1.47 6.06
CA HIS A 145 10.62 1.69 7.47
C HIS A 145 11.40 0.51 8.08
N TRP A 146 12.28 0.77 9.05
CA TRP A 146 13.16 -0.25 9.62
C TRP A 146 12.39 -1.42 10.28
N ILE A 147 11.22 -1.15 10.87
CA ILE A 147 10.36 -2.18 11.47
C ILE A 147 9.84 -3.13 10.40
N ASP A 148 9.40 -2.58 9.26
CA ASP A 148 8.89 -3.40 8.14
C ASP A 148 10.01 -4.24 7.55
N ARG A 149 11.21 -3.68 7.41
CA ARG A 149 12.41 -4.43 7.00
C ARG A 149 12.72 -5.60 7.95
N LEU A 150 12.59 -5.38 9.26
CA LEU A 150 12.78 -6.43 10.26
C LEU A 150 11.69 -7.52 10.16
N LEU A 151 10.42 -7.11 10.06
CA LEU A 151 9.28 -8.03 9.99
C LEU A 151 9.29 -8.88 8.71
N TYR A 152 9.70 -8.31 7.59
CA TYR A 152 9.76 -8.99 6.29
C TYR A 152 11.15 -9.55 5.96
N ASN A 153 12.09 -9.52 6.93
CA ASN A 153 13.48 -10.01 6.77
C ASN A 153 14.20 -9.42 5.54
N VAL A 154 13.97 -8.13 5.24
CA VAL A 154 14.60 -7.43 4.12
C VAL A 154 16.02 -7.04 4.52
N GLN A 155 17.02 -7.77 4.00
CA GLN A 155 18.44 -7.59 4.33
C GLN A 155 19.04 -6.33 3.68
N GLU A 156 18.70 -6.09 2.42
CA GLU A 156 19.17 -4.94 1.66
C GLU A 156 18.10 -3.84 1.62
N VAL A 157 18.53 -2.58 1.63
CA VAL A 157 17.59 -1.44 1.49
C VAL A 157 17.22 -1.35 0.01
N PRO A 158 15.94 -1.55 -0.35
CA PRO A 158 15.51 -1.36 -1.72
C PRO A 158 15.72 0.11 -2.16
N PRO A 159 16.03 0.35 -3.44
CA PRO A 159 16.13 1.72 -3.96
C PRO A 159 14.79 2.45 -3.81
N THR A 160 14.85 3.71 -3.39
CA THR A 160 13.66 4.56 -3.31
C THR A 160 13.34 5.18 -4.67
N VAL A 161 12.14 5.78 -4.80
CA VAL A 161 11.78 6.61 -5.98
C VAL A 161 12.85 7.66 -6.23
N LYS A 162 13.34 8.31 -5.18
CA LYS A 162 14.38 9.36 -5.27
C LYS A 162 15.71 8.81 -5.78
N ASP A 163 16.12 7.65 -5.27
CA ASP A 163 17.38 7.03 -5.70
C ASP A 163 17.31 6.70 -7.18
N ARG A 164 16.18 6.10 -7.62
CA ARG A 164 15.99 5.75 -9.03
C ARG A 164 15.89 6.96 -9.93
N LEU A 165 15.12 7.98 -9.53
CA LEU A 165 15.02 9.24 -10.25
C LEU A 165 16.40 9.88 -10.44
N LYS A 166 17.17 10.00 -9.36
CA LYS A 166 18.51 10.57 -9.39
C LYS A 166 19.45 9.77 -10.29
N TYR A 167 19.36 8.44 -10.23
CA TYR A 167 20.13 7.56 -11.11
C TYR A 167 19.84 7.85 -12.59
N LEU A 168 18.57 7.81 -12.98
CA LEU A 168 18.16 8.06 -14.37
C LEU A 168 18.56 9.47 -14.83
N GLN A 169 18.32 10.50 -14.02
CA GLN A 169 18.72 11.86 -14.35
C GLN A 169 20.23 11.96 -14.59
N ASN A 170 21.05 11.32 -13.76
CA ASN A 170 22.50 11.30 -13.95
C ASN A 170 22.91 10.58 -15.24
N GLN A 171 22.23 9.48 -15.61
CA GLN A 171 22.48 8.78 -16.86
C GLN A 171 22.15 9.65 -18.07
N TYR A 172 21.11 10.48 -17.99
CA TYR A 172 20.74 11.39 -19.08
C TYR A 172 21.69 12.57 -19.26
N LEU A 173 22.59 12.84 -18.29
CA LEU A 173 23.69 13.80 -18.43
C LEU A 173 24.87 13.25 -19.27
N LEU A 174 24.94 11.92 -19.41
CA LEU A 174 25.97 11.26 -20.22
C LEU A 174 25.62 11.25 -21.70
N ASN A 175 26.66 11.06 -22.55
CA ASN A 175 26.43 10.80 -23.96
C ASN A 175 25.57 9.52 -24.13
N GLU A 176 24.76 9.47 -25.16
CA GLU A 176 23.80 8.38 -25.38
C GLU A 176 24.44 7.00 -25.38
N ASN A 177 25.64 6.86 -25.93
CA ASN A 177 26.41 5.61 -25.99
C ASN A 177 27.00 5.18 -24.64
N GLU A 178 27.00 6.04 -23.63
CA GLU A 178 27.57 5.82 -22.29
C GLU A 178 26.48 5.53 -21.25
N ARG A 179 25.20 5.66 -21.62
CA ARG A 179 24.07 5.50 -20.72
C ARG A 179 23.83 4.04 -20.38
N ILE A 180 23.70 3.73 -19.11
CA ILE A 180 23.25 2.45 -18.58
C ILE A 180 21.90 2.70 -17.92
N LEU A 181 20.82 2.62 -18.67
CA LEU A 181 19.48 3.00 -18.20
C LEU A 181 18.79 1.86 -17.43
N SER A 182 19.15 0.60 -17.68
CA SER A 182 18.60 -0.57 -16.99
C SER A 182 19.71 -1.33 -16.29
N VAL A 183 19.50 -1.62 -15.02
CA VAL A 183 20.36 -2.45 -14.18
C VAL A 183 19.47 -3.52 -13.53
N PRO A 184 19.24 -4.67 -14.20
CA PRO A 184 18.25 -5.67 -13.77
C PRO A 184 18.36 -6.06 -12.31
N GLU A 185 19.57 -6.21 -11.78
CA GLU A 185 19.82 -6.57 -10.38
C GLU A 185 19.32 -5.53 -9.37
N VAL A 186 19.19 -4.27 -9.79
CA VAL A 186 18.69 -3.15 -8.98
C VAL A 186 17.22 -2.90 -9.27
N ASP A 187 16.85 -2.95 -10.55
CA ASP A 187 15.50 -2.64 -11.03
C ASP A 187 14.48 -3.67 -10.51
N ASP A 188 14.86 -4.95 -10.43
CA ASP A 188 14.02 -6.02 -9.88
C ASP A 188 13.76 -5.88 -8.37
N LYS A 189 14.59 -5.11 -7.65
CA LYS A 189 14.43 -4.85 -6.22
C LYS A 189 13.55 -3.64 -5.92
N GLN A 190 13.14 -2.90 -6.96
CA GLN A 190 12.30 -1.72 -6.77
C GLN A 190 10.91 -2.11 -6.31
N LEU A 191 10.52 -1.58 -5.14
CA LEU A 191 9.26 -1.89 -4.50
C LEU A 191 8.09 -1.15 -5.14
N ASN A 192 6.88 -1.73 -5.00
CA ASN A 192 5.63 -1.03 -5.21
C ASN A 192 5.34 -0.11 -4.01
N TYR A 193 4.80 1.06 -4.29
CA TYR A 193 4.51 2.08 -3.28
C TYR A 193 3.05 1.98 -2.83
N GLU A 194 2.86 1.82 -1.52
CA GLU A 194 1.55 1.83 -0.85
C GLU A 194 1.49 3.02 0.12
N LYS A 195 0.27 3.50 0.40
CA LYS A 195 0.03 4.51 1.41
C LYS A 195 -0.76 3.95 2.59
#